data_9dbd44ef6588bae63e4af947fb9e696a
#
_entry.id   9dbd44ef6588bae63e4af947fb9e696a
#
_cell.length_a   1.000
_cell.length_b   1.000
_cell.length_c   1.000
_cell.angle_alpha   90.00
_cell.angle_beta   90.00
_cell.angle_gamma   90.00
#
_symmetry.space_group_name_H-M   'P 1'
#
loop_
_entity.id
_entity.type
_entity.pdbx_description
1 polymer ?
#
loop_
_entity_poly.entity_id
_entity_poly.type
_entity_poly.pdbx_seq_one_letter_code
_entity_poly.pdbx_strand_id
1 'polypeptide(L)'
;MMEAVLCVQGLYKHYPGFALEDVSFSLAPKRIMGLIGKNGAGKSTTLKYILNMVSPESGSVEIFQKDFIQYEKECKQRIGVVFGGIDFYPLKKLSSITAVTRKFYTDWDQAQYQKYIKRFSLDESKKFKELSNGMKV
;
A
#
# COMPACT_ATOMS: atom_id res chain seq x y z
N MET A 1 -13.77 11.96 19.92
CA MET A 1 -13.62 11.86 18.44
C MET A 1 -12.78 10.64 18.15
N MET A 2 -13.17 9.79 17.18
CA MET A 2 -12.30 8.66 16.78
C MET A 2 -11.10 9.24 16.03
N GLU A 3 -9.89 8.97 16.53
CA GLU A 3 -8.65 9.42 15.92
C GLU A 3 -8.46 8.78 14.53
N ALA A 4 -8.03 9.56 13.55
CA ALA A 4 -7.81 9.09 12.18
C ALA A 4 -6.71 8.03 12.12
N VAL A 5 -6.86 7.01 11.27
CA VAL A 5 -5.80 6.04 11.00
C VAL A 5 -4.82 6.52 9.95
N LEU A 6 -5.24 7.48 9.13
CA LEU A 6 -4.41 8.18 8.15
C LEU A 6 -4.81 9.66 8.18
N CYS A 7 -3.83 10.54 8.28
CA CYS A 7 -3.99 11.97 8.14
C CYS A 7 -2.94 12.49 7.16
N VAL A 8 -3.39 13.18 6.14
CA VAL A 8 -2.56 13.81 5.10
C VAL A 8 -2.82 15.29 5.16
N GLN A 9 -1.78 16.11 5.27
CA GLN A 9 -1.92 17.56 5.42
C GLN A 9 -0.98 18.29 4.47
N GLY A 10 -1.55 19.17 3.65
CA GLY A 10 -0.81 20.12 2.84
C GLY A 10 0.24 19.51 1.91
N LEU A 11 -0.02 18.33 1.34
CA LEU A 11 0.93 17.73 0.41
C LEU A 11 1.08 18.58 -0.85
N TYR A 12 2.31 18.96 -1.12
CA TYR A 12 2.67 19.81 -2.25
C TYR A 12 3.81 19.21 -3.05
N LYS A 13 3.70 19.20 -4.37
CA LYS A 13 4.77 18.76 -5.26
C LYS A 13 4.58 19.26 -6.68
N HIS A 14 5.63 19.82 -7.23
CA HIS A 14 5.68 20.17 -8.64
C HIS A 14 6.43 19.12 -9.47
N TYR A 15 5.90 18.92 -10.66
CA TYR A 15 6.53 18.20 -11.75
C TYR A 15 6.40 19.01 -13.04
N PRO A 16 7.25 18.85 -14.02
CA PRO A 16 7.03 19.44 -15.35
C PRO A 16 5.64 19.04 -15.91
N GLY A 17 4.75 20.02 -16.04
CA GLY A 17 3.39 19.80 -16.56
C GLY A 17 2.34 19.27 -15.58
N PHE A 18 2.69 19.11 -14.29
CA PHE A 18 1.75 18.65 -13.28
C PHE A 18 2.13 19.14 -11.87
N ALA A 19 1.15 19.50 -11.06
CA ALA A 19 1.36 19.81 -9.65
C ALA A 19 0.33 19.10 -8.76
N LEU A 20 0.77 18.67 -7.58
CA LEU A 20 -0.10 18.41 -6.43
C LEU A 20 -0.06 19.68 -5.56
N GLU A 21 -1.23 20.23 -5.25
CA GLU A 21 -1.36 21.46 -4.48
C GLU A 21 -2.31 21.24 -3.31
N ASP A 22 -1.79 21.45 -2.10
CA ASP A 22 -2.52 21.40 -0.83
C ASP A 22 -3.46 20.20 -0.66
N VAL A 23 -2.93 18.99 -0.96
CA VAL A 23 -3.74 17.79 -0.81
C VAL A 23 -3.83 17.42 0.66
N SER A 24 -5.05 17.55 1.20
CA SER A 24 -5.33 17.29 2.62
C SER A 24 -6.58 16.42 2.76
N PHE A 25 -6.50 15.36 3.56
CA PHE A 25 -7.63 14.51 3.91
C PHE A 25 -7.30 13.60 5.10
N SER A 26 -8.32 13.01 5.69
CA SER A 26 -8.14 12.04 6.77
C SER A 26 -9.04 10.84 6.60
N LEU A 27 -8.60 9.66 7.08
CA LEU A 27 -9.35 8.42 7.07
C LEU A 27 -9.58 7.95 8.49
N ALA A 28 -10.84 7.85 8.89
CA ALA A 28 -11.22 7.29 10.19
C ALA A 28 -11.11 5.75 10.21
N PRO A 29 -10.94 5.13 11.39
CA PRO A 29 -10.91 3.68 11.53
C PRO A 29 -12.17 3.02 10.95
N LYS A 30 -12.04 1.83 10.40
CA LYS A 30 -13.16 1.03 9.85
C LYS A 30 -13.92 1.74 8.72
N ARG A 31 -13.29 2.66 8.00
CA ARG A 31 -13.85 3.33 6.84
C ARG A 31 -13.07 2.97 5.58
N ILE A 32 -13.74 3.05 4.45
CA ILE A 32 -13.15 2.94 3.11
C ILE A 32 -13.21 4.32 2.47
N MET A 33 -12.10 4.75 1.89
CA MET A 33 -12.00 6.01 1.16
C MET A 33 -11.64 5.72 -0.30
N GLY A 34 -12.38 6.34 -1.22
CA GLY A 34 -12.06 6.32 -2.65
C GLY A 34 -11.35 7.60 -3.07
N LEU A 35 -10.21 7.48 -3.74
CA LEU A 35 -9.52 8.60 -4.36
C LEU A 35 -9.92 8.68 -5.84
N ILE A 36 -10.77 9.64 -6.18
CA ILE A 36 -11.39 9.77 -7.50
C ILE A 36 -10.80 10.99 -8.23
N GLY A 37 -10.66 10.89 -9.54
CA GLY A 37 -10.17 11.99 -10.38
C GLY A 37 -9.78 11.51 -11.77
N LYS A 38 -9.59 12.44 -12.68
CA LYS A 38 -9.14 12.17 -14.07
C LYS A 38 -7.75 11.50 -14.08
N ASN A 39 -7.38 10.89 -15.23
CA ASN A 39 -6.01 10.46 -15.43
C ASN A 39 -5.07 11.68 -15.39
N GLY A 40 -3.95 11.55 -14.71
CA GLY A 40 -3.04 12.67 -14.45
C GLY A 40 -3.39 13.56 -13.25
N ALA A 41 -4.54 13.37 -12.56
CA ALA A 41 -4.93 14.18 -11.39
C ALA A 41 -4.09 13.92 -10.11
N GLY A 42 -3.02 13.15 -10.17
CA GLY A 42 -2.12 12.93 -9.04
C GLY A 42 -2.48 11.80 -8.07
N LYS A 43 -3.55 11.03 -8.33
CA LYS A 43 -3.98 9.95 -7.43
C LYS A 43 -2.86 8.98 -7.05
N SER A 44 -2.19 8.43 -8.04
CA SER A 44 -1.06 7.49 -7.82
C SER A 44 0.13 8.18 -7.16
N THR A 45 0.36 9.45 -7.46
CA THR A 45 1.40 10.25 -6.84
C THR A 45 1.12 10.48 -5.36
N THR A 46 -0.12 10.83 -5.01
CA THR A 46 -0.57 10.96 -3.62
C THR A 46 -0.37 9.66 -2.84
N LEU A 47 -0.75 8.50 -3.42
CA LEU A 47 -0.52 7.20 -2.78
C LEU A 47 0.97 6.90 -2.59
N LYS A 48 1.83 7.25 -3.57
CA LYS A 48 3.29 7.10 -3.43
C LYS A 48 3.86 7.98 -2.31
N TYR A 49 3.31 9.18 -2.08
CA TYR A 49 3.69 10.02 -0.94
C TYR A 49 3.28 9.41 0.39
N ILE A 50 2.03 8.94 0.48
CA ILE A 50 1.52 8.27 1.68
C ILE A 50 2.41 7.07 2.06
N LEU A 51 3.00 6.41 1.08
CA LEU A 51 3.87 5.23 1.28
C LEU A 51 5.37 5.59 1.40
N ASN A 52 5.71 6.87 1.40
CA ASN A 52 7.09 7.37 1.39
C ASN A 52 7.95 6.77 0.26
N MET A 53 7.33 6.53 -0.89
CA MET A 53 8.03 6.10 -2.12
C MET A 53 8.58 7.28 -2.91
N VAL A 54 8.07 8.47 -2.65
CA VAL A 54 8.49 9.75 -3.24
C VAL A 54 8.37 10.81 -2.16
N SER A 55 9.33 11.71 -2.04
CA SER A 55 9.30 12.79 -1.05
C SER A 55 8.52 14.00 -1.56
N PRO A 56 7.55 14.54 -0.78
CA PRO A 56 6.89 15.79 -1.09
C PRO A 56 7.84 16.98 -0.97
N GLU A 57 7.47 18.14 -1.52
CA GLU A 57 8.17 19.42 -1.28
C GLU A 57 7.74 20.01 0.05
N SER A 58 6.47 19.82 0.42
CA SER A 58 5.92 20.16 1.72
C SER A 58 4.72 19.29 2.07
N GLY A 59 4.26 19.41 3.32
CA GLY A 59 3.16 18.64 3.88
C GLY A 59 3.62 17.49 4.76
N SER A 60 2.67 16.84 5.39
CA SER A 60 2.93 15.73 6.31
C SER A 60 1.95 14.57 6.11
N VAL A 61 2.40 13.39 6.50
CA VAL A 61 1.58 12.18 6.53
C VAL A 61 1.72 11.55 7.92
N GLU A 62 0.60 11.37 8.60
CA GLU A 62 0.52 10.61 9.83
C GLU A 62 -0.26 9.32 9.59
N ILE A 63 0.29 8.20 10.05
CA ILE A 63 -0.36 6.89 10.02
C ILE A 63 -0.38 6.32 11.42
N PHE A 64 -1.55 5.91 11.88
CA PHE A 64 -1.78 5.45 13.26
C PHE A 64 -1.32 6.48 14.31
N GLN A 65 -1.58 7.78 14.07
CA GLN A 65 -1.19 8.93 14.89
C GLN A 65 0.32 9.09 15.10
N LYS A 66 1.10 8.59 14.14
CA LYS A 66 2.56 8.72 14.13
C LYS A 66 3.00 9.39 12.85
N ASP A 67 3.98 10.29 12.95
CA ASP A 67 4.66 10.82 11.79
C ASP A 67 5.24 9.66 10.97
N PHE A 68 4.80 9.55 9.71
CA PHE A 68 5.12 8.38 8.91
C PHE A 68 6.60 8.31 8.54
N ILE A 69 7.28 9.44 8.37
CA ILE A 69 8.70 9.46 8.03
C ILE A 69 9.52 8.98 9.24
N GLN A 70 9.20 9.49 10.42
CA GLN A 70 9.91 9.16 11.65
C GLN A 70 9.67 7.70 12.09
N TYR A 71 8.46 7.19 11.91
CA TYR A 71 8.04 5.85 12.36
C TYR A 71 7.76 4.89 11.20
N GLU A 72 8.40 5.10 10.04
CA GLU A 72 8.12 4.38 8.79
C GLU A 72 8.14 2.86 8.96
N LYS A 73 9.19 2.34 9.59
CA LYS A 73 9.35 0.88 9.78
C LYS A 73 8.21 0.29 10.61
N GLU A 74 7.83 0.96 11.68
CA GLU A 74 6.74 0.52 12.55
C GLU A 74 5.38 0.58 11.84
N CYS A 75 5.09 1.69 11.17
CA CYS A 75 3.85 1.85 10.42
C CYS A 75 3.73 0.82 9.30
N LYS A 76 4.82 0.58 8.54
CA LYS A 76 4.83 -0.40 7.44
C LYS A 76 4.58 -1.84 7.88
N GLN A 77 4.84 -2.20 9.14
CA GLN A 77 4.47 -3.52 9.70
C GLN A 77 2.95 -3.75 9.71
N ARG A 78 2.15 -2.69 9.70
CA ARG A 78 0.70 -2.72 9.81
C ARG A 78 -0.01 -2.33 8.51
N ILE A 79 0.74 -2.06 7.45
CA ILE A 79 0.21 -1.62 6.15
C ILE A 79 0.36 -2.74 5.14
N GLY A 80 -0.73 -3.10 4.47
CA GLY A 80 -0.72 -3.90 3.27
C GLY A 80 -0.93 -3.00 2.04
N VAL A 81 -0.17 -3.24 0.97
CA VAL A 81 -0.29 -2.48 -0.28
C VAL A 81 -0.47 -3.45 -1.45
N VAL A 82 -1.47 -3.18 -2.27
CA VAL A 82 -1.68 -3.90 -3.53
C VAL A 82 -1.52 -2.91 -4.68
N PHE A 83 -0.53 -3.15 -5.52
CA PHE A 83 -0.33 -2.38 -6.75
C PHE A 83 -0.93 -3.15 -7.93
N GLY A 84 -1.91 -2.55 -8.61
CA GLY A 84 -2.48 -3.13 -9.82
C GLY A 84 -1.43 -3.18 -10.95
N GLY A 85 -1.41 -4.29 -11.71
CA GLY A 85 -0.60 -4.43 -12.93
C GLY A 85 0.89 -4.64 -12.72
N ILE A 86 1.35 -4.95 -11.51
CA ILE A 86 2.76 -5.23 -11.26
C ILE A 86 2.98 -6.73 -11.17
N ASP A 87 3.80 -7.27 -12.05
CA ASP A 87 4.28 -8.64 -11.99
C ASP A 87 5.53 -8.73 -11.09
N PHE A 88 5.29 -8.90 -9.77
CA PHE A 88 6.37 -9.17 -8.83
C PHE A 88 6.93 -10.57 -9.08
N TYR A 89 8.19 -10.66 -9.47
CA TYR A 89 8.88 -11.93 -9.62
C TYR A 89 8.12 -12.98 -10.45
N PRO A 90 7.78 -12.72 -11.72
CA PRO A 90 6.86 -13.53 -12.51
C PRO A 90 7.27 -15.00 -12.62
N LEU A 91 8.57 -15.31 -12.52
CA LEU A 91 9.13 -16.66 -12.63
C LEU A 91 9.26 -17.39 -11.29
N LYS A 92 8.97 -16.71 -10.16
CA LYS A 92 9.05 -17.34 -8.83
C LYS A 92 7.71 -17.97 -8.45
N LYS A 93 7.78 -19.07 -7.70
CA LYS A 93 6.60 -19.69 -7.11
C LYS A 93 5.99 -18.79 -6.04
N LEU A 94 4.67 -18.86 -5.87
CA LEU A 94 3.98 -18.12 -4.83
C LEU A 94 4.54 -18.42 -3.44
N SER A 95 4.82 -19.70 -3.14
CA SER A 95 5.47 -20.12 -1.89
C SER A 95 6.82 -19.44 -1.65
N SER A 96 7.62 -19.24 -2.70
CA SER A 96 8.92 -18.57 -2.57
C SER A 96 8.76 -17.07 -2.30
N ILE A 97 7.79 -16.42 -2.94
CA ILE A 97 7.46 -15.01 -2.70
C ILE A 97 6.99 -14.83 -1.26
N THR A 98 6.05 -15.67 -0.81
CA THR A 98 5.54 -15.65 0.57
C THR A 98 6.65 -15.89 1.60
N ALA A 99 7.56 -16.85 1.35
CA ALA A 99 8.67 -17.13 2.25
C ALA A 99 9.61 -15.93 2.47
N VAL A 100 9.74 -15.07 1.46
CA VAL A 100 10.48 -13.80 1.59
C VAL A 100 9.62 -12.74 2.27
N THR A 101 8.39 -12.55 1.81
CA THR A 101 7.48 -11.50 2.31
C THR A 101 7.24 -11.60 3.81
N ARG A 102 6.99 -12.82 4.31
CA ARG A 102 6.73 -13.03 5.75
C ARG A 102 7.87 -12.58 6.67
N LYS A 103 9.11 -12.51 6.16
CA LYS A 103 10.27 -12.05 6.95
C LYS A 103 10.24 -10.56 7.25
N PHE A 104 9.43 -9.80 6.53
CA PHE A 104 9.27 -8.36 6.74
C PHE A 104 8.19 -8.02 7.77
N TYR A 105 7.38 -9.01 8.18
CA TYR A 105 6.28 -8.81 9.14
C TYR A 105 6.53 -9.61 10.41
N THR A 106 6.69 -8.94 11.54
CA THR A 106 6.94 -9.57 12.85
C THR A 106 5.74 -10.40 13.32
N ASP A 107 4.53 -9.91 13.05
CA ASP A 107 3.27 -10.51 13.48
C ASP A 107 2.60 -11.31 12.35
N TRP A 108 3.41 -12.03 11.54
CA TRP A 108 2.89 -12.86 10.46
C TRP A 108 2.01 -14.00 11.00
N ASP A 109 0.74 -13.99 10.63
CA ASP A 109 -0.21 -15.06 10.95
C ASP A 109 -0.27 -16.11 9.85
N GLN A 110 0.44 -17.23 10.06
CA GLN A 110 0.49 -18.33 9.11
C GLN A 110 -0.88 -19.02 8.95
N ALA A 111 -1.68 -19.11 10.02
CA ALA A 111 -3.00 -19.75 9.97
C ALA A 111 -3.97 -18.91 9.13
N GLN A 112 -3.96 -17.59 9.32
CA GLN A 112 -4.75 -16.66 8.53
C GLN A 112 -4.31 -16.67 7.05
N TYR A 113 -3.01 -16.71 6.78
CA TYR A 113 -2.48 -16.85 5.42
C TYR A 113 -3.03 -18.10 4.74
N GLN A 114 -2.93 -19.28 5.38
CA GLN A 114 -3.44 -20.53 4.83
C GLN A 114 -4.95 -20.51 4.59
N LYS A 115 -5.70 -19.84 5.46
CA LYS A 115 -7.14 -19.63 5.26
C LYS A 115 -7.44 -18.86 3.97
N TYR A 116 -6.64 -17.81 3.66
CA TYR A 116 -6.81 -17.05 2.41
C TYR A 116 -6.35 -17.83 1.18
N ILE A 117 -5.22 -18.54 1.24
CA ILE A 117 -4.78 -19.44 0.17
C ILE A 117 -5.90 -20.41 -0.21
N LYS A 118 -6.53 -21.01 0.79
CA LYS A 118 -7.66 -21.94 0.58
C LYS A 118 -8.90 -21.24 0.04
N ARG A 119 -9.26 -20.07 0.62
CA ARG A 119 -10.43 -19.28 0.21
C ARG A 119 -10.37 -18.83 -1.24
N PHE A 120 -9.20 -18.43 -1.71
CA PHE A 120 -8.99 -17.98 -3.09
C PHE A 120 -8.52 -19.08 -4.04
N SER A 121 -8.47 -20.35 -3.57
CA SER A 121 -8.04 -21.51 -4.35
C SER A 121 -6.68 -21.28 -5.01
N LEU A 122 -5.74 -20.69 -4.27
CA LEU A 122 -4.40 -20.41 -4.77
C LEU A 122 -3.52 -21.66 -4.64
N ASP A 123 -2.80 -21.98 -5.71
CA ASP A 123 -1.79 -23.04 -5.73
C ASP A 123 -0.41 -22.40 -5.50
N GLU A 124 0.16 -22.63 -4.31
CA GLU A 124 1.45 -22.08 -3.91
C GLU A 124 2.64 -22.63 -4.74
N SER A 125 2.45 -23.74 -5.44
CA SER A 125 3.48 -24.33 -6.31
C SER A 125 3.60 -23.62 -7.67
N LYS A 126 2.57 -22.89 -8.08
CA LYS A 126 2.53 -22.14 -9.34
C LYS A 126 3.45 -20.92 -9.32
N LYS A 127 4.00 -20.59 -10.48
CA LYS A 127 4.72 -19.35 -10.70
C LYS A 127 3.74 -18.18 -10.75
N PHE A 128 4.16 -17.03 -10.29
CA PHE A 128 3.31 -15.84 -10.23
C PHE A 128 2.68 -15.49 -11.60
N LYS A 129 3.42 -15.63 -12.71
CA LYS A 129 2.89 -15.41 -14.06
C LYS A 129 1.76 -16.36 -14.48
N GLU A 130 1.63 -17.52 -13.81
CA GLU A 130 0.61 -18.53 -14.12
C GLU A 130 -0.72 -18.25 -13.40
N LEU A 131 -0.73 -17.27 -12.51
CA LEU A 131 -1.95 -16.82 -11.83
C LEU A 131 -2.76 -15.91 -12.74
N SER A 132 -4.08 -15.99 -12.63
CA SER A 132 -4.97 -15.04 -13.31
C SER A 132 -4.80 -13.62 -12.73
N ASN A 133 -5.22 -12.59 -13.46
CA ASN A 133 -5.14 -11.22 -12.97
C ASN A 133 -5.86 -11.01 -11.62
N GLY A 134 -7.02 -11.66 -11.41
CA GLY A 134 -7.74 -11.62 -10.15
C GLY A 134 -7.04 -12.36 -9.00
N MET A 135 -6.21 -13.37 -9.30
CA MET A 135 -5.40 -14.08 -8.29
C MET A 135 -4.12 -13.34 -7.91
N LYS A 136 -3.69 -12.38 -8.73
CA LYS A 136 -2.48 -11.58 -8.50
C LYS A 136 -2.71 -10.35 -7.62
N VAL A 137 -3.97 -10.01 -7.37
CA VAL A 137 -4.42 -8.82 -6.62
C VAL A 137 -4.87 -9.16 -5.22
#